data_0ea4a1ce52ee272112a712e08443361e
#
_entry.id   0ea4a1ce52ee272112a712e08443361e
#
_cell.length_a   1.000
_cell.length_b   1.000
_cell.length_c   1.000
_cell.angle_alpha   90.00
_cell.angle_beta   90.00
_cell.angle_gamma   90.00
#
_symmetry.space_group_name_H-M   'P 1'
#
loop_
_entity.id
_entity.type
_entity.pdbx_description
1 polymer ?
#
loop_
_entity_poly.entity_id
_entity_poly.type
_entity_poly.pdbx_seq_one_letter_code
_entity_poly.pdbx_strand_id
1 'polypeptide(L)'
;MYIEQQIPRPVKKERKKEYYSGKKKKHAIKTQLMVNNRGFIVHKVGHKKGRRHDYDIYKKNHPITPKEVANIFDLGYLGVEKDYPQQLSSLPNKKKRNQDLSQEEMESNINHSKKRIKIEHAICRLKKYRIFADIFRNNLRRYNHVSDIVSGLVNYRIMNN
;
A
#
# COMPACT_ATOMS: atom_id res chain seq x y z
N MET A 1 2.62 -1.49 0.20
CA MET A 1 1.27 -1.45 0.84
C MET A 1 0.43 -0.32 0.25
N TYR A 2 -0.89 -0.28 0.51
CA TYR A 2 -1.81 0.73 -0.06
C TYR A 2 -2.49 1.53 1.01
N ILE A 3 -2.72 2.80 0.65
CA ILE A 3 -3.79 3.56 1.27
C ILE A 3 -5.02 3.46 0.36
N GLU A 4 -6.14 3.07 0.94
CA GLU A 4 -7.42 3.01 0.24
C GLU A 4 -8.30 4.12 0.79
N GLN A 5 -8.73 5.02 -0.10
CA GLN A 5 -9.53 6.18 0.28
C GLN A 5 -10.88 6.14 -0.41
N GLN A 6 -11.94 6.39 0.38
CA GLN A 6 -13.30 6.45 -0.11
C GLN A 6 -13.49 7.68 -1.00
N ILE A 7 -14.29 7.50 -2.06
CA ILE A 7 -14.78 8.56 -2.93
C ILE A 7 -16.31 8.52 -3.00
N PRO A 8 -16.97 9.61 -3.41
CA PRO A 8 -18.39 9.59 -3.73
C PRO A 8 -18.72 8.52 -4.77
N ARG A 9 -19.92 7.98 -4.69
CA ARG A 9 -20.39 6.98 -5.66
C ARG A 9 -20.40 7.59 -7.08
N PRO A 10 -19.65 7.04 -8.04
CA PRO A 10 -19.67 7.52 -9.41
C PRO A 10 -21.06 7.42 -10.04
N VAL A 11 -21.43 8.35 -10.90
CA VAL A 11 -22.73 8.35 -11.59
C VAL A 11 -22.77 7.26 -12.67
N LYS A 12 -21.75 7.19 -13.54
CA LYS A 12 -21.69 6.26 -14.67
C LYS A 12 -21.55 4.80 -14.19
N LYS A 13 -22.38 3.89 -14.73
CA LYS A 13 -22.45 2.47 -14.36
C LYS A 13 -21.10 1.75 -14.42
N GLU A 14 -20.32 2.02 -15.47
CA GLU A 14 -18.98 1.44 -15.66
C GLU A 14 -18.01 1.88 -14.54
N ARG A 15 -17.99 3.17 -14.24
CA ARG A 15 -17.19 3.72 -13.15
C ARG A 15 -17.59 3.17 -11.79
N LYS A 16 -18.89 2.91 -11.54
CA LYS A 16 -19.32 2.25 -10.30
C LYS A 16 -18.62 0.89 -10.11
N LYS A 17 -18.57 0.05 -11.17
CA LYS A 17 -17.89 -1.23 -11.12
C LYS A 17 -16.38 -1.09 -10.92
N GLU A 18 -15.73 -0.15 -11.60
CA GLU A 18 -14.28 0.05 -11.58
C GLU A 18 -13.75 0.56 -10.23
N TYR A 19 -14.49 1.43 -9.58
CA TYR A 19 -14.07 2.03 -8.31
C TYR A 19 -14.58 1.28 -7.07
N TYR A 20 -15.43 0.27 -7.23
CA TYR A 20 -15.96 -0.49 -6.11
C TYR A 20 -14.92 -1.43 -5.51
N SER A 21 -14.60 -1.20 -4.23
CA SER A 21 -13.74 -2.07 -3.44
C SER A 21 -14.58 -3.16 -2.79
N GLY A 22 -14.38 -4.41 -3.21
CA GLY A 22 -15.07 -5.57 -2.61
C GLY A 22 -14.71 -5.76 -1.14
N LYS A 23 -13.47 -5.44 -0.75
CA LYS A 23 -12.99 -5.54 0.63
C LYS A 23 -13.65 -4.50 1.55
N LYS A 24 -13.76 -3.27 1.09
CA LYS A 24 -14.31 -2.15 1.89
C LYS A 24 -15.82 -1.94 1.69
N LYS A 25 -16.43 -2.63 0.72
CA LYS A 25 -17.85 -2.46 0.34
C LYS A 25 -18.21 -1.00 -0.01
N LYS A 26 -17.26 -0.24 -0.54
CA LYS A 26 -17.37 1.20 -0.86
C LYS A 26 -16.67 1.51 -2.16
N HIS A 27 -17.03 2.66 -2.78
CA HIS A 27 -16.28 3.18 -3.91
C HIS A 27 -15.02 3.85 -3.39
N ALA A 28 -13.87 3.47 -3.92
CA ALA A 28 -12.58 3.91 -3.41
C ALA A 28 -11.54 4.05 -4.53
N ILE A 29 -10.48 4.77 -4.21
CA ILE A 29 -9.22 4.79 -4.93
C ILE A 29 -8.13 4.18 -4.08
N LYS A 30 -7.10 3.64 -4.72
CA LYS A 30 -5.93 3.05 -4.07
C LYS A 30 -4.67 3.80 -4.46
N THR A 31 -3.82 4.08 -3.50
CA THR A 31 -2.49 4.66 -3.71
C THR A 31 -1.45 3.75 -3.08
N GLN A 32 -0.52 3.26 -3.90
CA GLN A 32 0.58 2.43 -3.41
C GLN A 32 1.66 3.33 -2.80
N LEU A 33 2.18 2.88 -1.67
CA LEU A 33 3.27 3.54 -0.95
C LEU A 33 4.39 2.55 -0.68
N MET A 34 5.64 3.03 -0.77
CA MET A 34 6.80 2.39 -0.20
C MET A 34 7.40 3.30 0.87
N VAL A 35 7.84 2.69 1.95
CA VAL A 35 8.36 3.38 3.12
C VAL A 35 9.66 2.69 3.51
N ASN A 36 10.70 3.48 3.78
CA ASN A 36 11.97 2.95 4.27
C ASN A 36 11.92 2.61 5.77
N ASN A 37 13.01 2.05 6.29
CA ASN A 37 13.13 1.66 7.71
C ASN A 37 13.03 2.84 8.70
N ARG A 38 13.29 4.09 8.25
CA ARG A 38 13.12 5.31 9.03
C ARG A 38 11.68 5.85 9.00
N GLY A 39 10.80 5.26 8.20
CA GLY A 39 9.40 5.68 8.06
C GLY A 39 9.14 6.74 7.00
N PHE A 40 10.15 7.12 6.20
CA PHE A 40 9.96 8.04 5.07
C PHE A 40 9.22 7.38 3.91
N ILE A 41 8.29 8.09 3.34
CA ILE A 41 7.64 7.70 2.08
C ILE A 41 8.63 7.96 0.95
N VAL A 42 9.22 6.89 0.42
CA VAL A 42 10.26 6.96 -0.62
C VAL A 42 9.74 6.76 -2.03
N HIS A 43 8.57 6.15 -2.16
CA HIS A 43 7.91 5.97 -3.45
C HIS A 43 6.39 5.98 -3.30
N LYS A 44 5.71 6.57 -4.26
CA LYS A 44 4.26 6.64 -4.33
C LYS A 44 3.79 6.46 -5.77
N VAL A 45 2.83 5.59 -5.97
CA VAL A 45 2.12 5.47 -7.26
C VAL A 45 0.88 6.35 -7.22
N GLY A 46 0.60 7.06 -8.31
CA GLY A 46 -0.64 7.81 -8.45
C GLY A 46 -1.87 6.93 -8.25
N HIS A 47 -2.99 7.55 -7.89
CA HIS A 47 -4.21 6.82 -7.56
C HIS A 47 -4.67 5.86 -8.66
N LYS A 48 -5.17 4.71 -8.25
CA LYS A 48 -5.75 3.67 -9.10
C LYS A 48 -7.18 3.37 -8.65
N LYS A 49 -7.96 2.75 -9.54
CA LYS A 49 -9.35 2.36 -9.28
C LYS A 49 -9.41 1.31 -8.15
N GLY A 50 -10.35 1.45 -7.21
CA GLY A 50 -10.43 0.61 -6.01
C GLY A 50 -10.59 -0.89 -6.27
N ARG A 51 -11.18 -1.27 -7.42
CA ARG A 51 -11.31 -2.67 -7.83
C ARG A 51 -9.97 -3.34 -8.20
N ARG A 52 -8.94 -2.56 -8.58
CA ARG A 52 -7.65 -3.11 -9.00
C ARG A 52 -7.03 -3.95 -7.88
N HIS A 53 -6.48 -5.11 -8.26
CA HIS A 53 -5.73 -5.93 -7.33
C HIS A 53 -4.40 -5.24 -6.97
N ASP A 54 -3.98 -5.39 -5.74
CA ASP A 54 -2.81 -4.69 -5.20
C ASP A 54 -1.53 -5.09 -5.95
N TYR A 55 -1.36 -6.37 -6.21
CA TYR A 55 -0.22 -6.88 -6.95
C TYR A 55 -0.22 -6.43 -8.42
N ASP A 56 -1.40 -6.30 -9.07
CA ASP A 56 -1.48 -5.77 -10.44
C ASP A 56 -1.00 -4.32 -10.53
N ILE A 57 -1.31 -3.52 -9.49
CA ILE A 57 -0.82 -2.14 -9.41
C ILE A 57 0.70 -2.13 -9.29
N TYR A 58 1.26 -3.02 -8.47
CA TYR A 58 2.70 -3.17 -8.28
C TYR A 58 3.41 -3.54 -9.59
N LYS A 59 2.95 -4.59 -10.27
CA LYS A 59 3.53 -5.03 -11.55
C LYS A 59 3.58 -3.92 -12.60
N LYS A 60 2.51 -3.12 -12.71
CA LYS A 60 2.43 -2.04 -13.70
C LYS A 60 3.27 -0.81 -13.37
N ASN A 61 3.65 -0.64 -12.13
CA ASN A 61 4.39 0.53 -11.66
C ASN A 61 5.61 0.10 -10.84
N HIS A 62 6.20 -1.04 -11.21
CA HIS A 62 7.28 -1.67 -10.47
C HIS A 62 8.38 -0.67 -10.14
N PRO A 63 8.57 -0.31 -8.87
CA PRO A 63 9.65 0.59 -8.48
C PRO A 63 10.97 -0.15 -8.53
N ILE A 64 11.97 0.48 -9.13
CA ILE A 64 13.33 -0.04 -9.10
C ILE A 64 13.89 0.21 -7.71
N THR A 65 14.31 -0.85 -7.03
CA THR A 65 15.00 -0.79 -5.74
C THR A 65 16.43 -1.31 -5.89
N PRO A 66 17.40 -0.76 -5.14
CA PRO A 66 18.75 -1.31 -5.13
C PRO A 66 18.73 -2.81 -4.77
N LYS A 67 19.66 -3.58 -5.34
CA LYS A 67 19.69 -5.06 -5.17
C LYS A 67 19.87 -5.47 -3.72
N GLU A 68 20.55 -4.65 -2.91
CA GLU A 68 20.83 -4.89 -1.50
C GLU A 68 19.64 -4.58 -0.58
N VAL A 69 18.59 -3.94 -1.12
CA VAL A 69 17.42 -3.53 -0.34
C VAL A 69 16.35 -4.60 -0.36
N ALA A 70 16.09 -5.20 0.80
CA ALA A 70 14.99 -6.15 0.96
C ALA A 70 13.63 -5.41 1.00
N ASN A 71 12.77 -5.77 0.05
CA ASN A 71 11.40 -5.27 -0.02
C ASN A 71 10.47 -6.18 0.80
N ILE A 72 9.74 -5.60 1.73
CA ILE A 72 8.85 -6.32 2.63
C ILE A 72 7.42 -6.21 2.12
N PHE A 73 6.81 -7.33 1.84
CA PHE A 73 5.47 -7.43 1.27
C PHE A 73 4.48 -8.09 2.23
N ASP A 74 3.20 -7.98 1.95
CA ASP A 74 2.16 -8.78 2.58
C ASP A 74 1.72 -9.94 1.67
N LEU A 75 0.85 -10.82 2.17
CA LEU A 75 0.33 -11.96 1.41
C LEU A 75 -0.40 -11.57 0.12
N GLY A 76 -0.82 -10.32 -0.03
CA GLY A 76 -1.43 -9.83 -1.26
C GLY A 76 -0.47 -9.73 -2.45
N TYR A 77 0.84 -9.96 -2.20
CA TYR A 77 1.90 -9.94 -3.21
C TYR A 77 2.51 -11.32 -3.47
N LEU A 78 1.80 -12.38 -3.16
CA LEU A 78 2.26 -13.75 -3.48
C LEU A 78 2.62 -13.86 -4.96
N GLY A 79 3.80 -14.44 -5.22
CA GLY A 79 4.37 -14.56 -6.57
C GLY A 79 5.39 -13.47 -6.93
N VAL A 80 5.61 -12.44 -6.10
CA VAL A 80 6.59 -11.38 -6.37
C VAL A 80 8.00 -11.93 -6.50
N GLU A 81 8.39 -12.90 -5.69
CA GLU A 81 9.72 -13.54 -5.74
C GLU A 81 9.95 -14.27 -7.07
N LYS A 82 8.89 -14.88 -7.61
CA LYS A 82 8.93 -15.56 -8.91
C LYS A 82 8.96 -14.58 -10.07
N ASP A 83 8.16 -13.52 -10.00
CA ASP A 83 8.05 -12.54 -11.08
C ASP A 83 9.25 -11.57 -11.11
N TYR A 84 9.94 -11.38 -9.98
CA TYR A 84 11.09 -10.48 -9.82
C TYR A 84 12.24 -11.15 -9.04
N PRO A 85 12.88 -12.19 -9.59
CA PRO A 85 13.93 -12.96 -8.89
C PRO A 85 15.19 -12.16 -8.57
N GLN A 86 15.42 -11.04 -9.26
CA GLN A 86 16.55 -10.14 -9.01
C GLN A 86 16.35 -9.20 -7.81
N GLN A 87 15.13 -9.16 -7.27
CA GLN A 87 14.76 -8.29 -6.16
C GLN A 87 14.75 -9.10 -4.87
N LEU A 88 15.46 -8.62 -3.85
CA LEU A 88 15.32 -9.19 -2.52
C LEU A 88 13.91 -8.91 -2.00
N SER A 89 13.11 -9.95 -1.87
CA SER A 89 11.72 -9.89 -1.42
C SER A 89 11.55 -10.68 -0.14
N SER A 90 10.72 -10.21 0.75
CA SER A 90 10.35 -10.89 1.99
C SER A 90 8.83 -10.93 2.12
N LEU A 91 8.28 -12.14 2.18
CA LEU A 91 6.86 -12.43 2.35
C LEU A 91 6.63 -13.19 3.64
N PRO A 92 5.48 -13.03 4.28
CA PRO A 92 5.14 -13.88 5.42
C PRO A 92 4.77 -15.29 4.95
N ASN A 93 5.06 -16.28 5.81
CA ASN A 93 4.68 -17.66 5.58
C ASN A 93 3.16 -17.80 5.55
N LYS A 94 2.63 -18.40 4.49
CA LYS A 94 1.21 -18.62 4.30
C LYS A 94 0.79 -19.95 4.91
N LYS A 95 -0.21 -19.93 5.79
CA LYS A 95 -0.84 -21.16 6.28
C LYS A 95 -1.43 -21.94 5.10
N LYS A 96 -1.03 -23.21 4.95
CA LYS A 96 -1.61 -24.15 3.99
C LYS A 96 -2.94 -24.67 4.52
N ARG A 97 -3.79 -25.18 3.61
CA ARG A 97 -5.05 -25.82 4.01
C ARG A 97 -4.74 -27.08 4.83
N ASN A 98 -5.36 -27.21 5.98
CA ASN A 98 -5.21 -28.34 6.91
C ASN A 98 -3.78 -28.54 7.50
N GLN A 99 -2.95 -27.49 7.51
CA GLN A 99 -1.63 -27.55 8.14
C GLN A 99 -1.40 -26.24 8.91
N ASP A 100 -1.10 -26.35 10.20
CA ASP A 100 -0.70 -25.20 11.00
C ASP A 100 0.73 -24.80 10.68
N LEU A 101 1.04 -23.54 10.94
CA LEU A 101 2.41 -23.04 10.81
C LEU A 101 3.27 -23.64 11.93
N SER A 102 4.52 -23.96 11.63
CA SER A 102 5.49 -24.33 12.64
C SER A 102 5.78 -23.15 13.57
N GLN A 103 6.38 -23.42 14.73
CA GLN A 103 6.75 -22.36 15.68
C GLN A 103 7.74 -21.38 15.05
N GLU A 104 8.70 -21.87 14.28
CA GLU A 104 9.67 -21.05 13.54
C GLU A 104 8.99 -20.15 12.49
N GLU A 105 8.01 -20.70 11.75
CA GLU A 105 7.24 -19.92 10.78
C GLU A 105 6.38 -18.85 11.46
N MET A 106 5.82 -19.12 12.63
CA MET A 106 5.07 -18.14 13.42
C MET A 106 5.98 -17.01 13.91
N GLU A 107 7.15 -17.34 14.45
CA GLU A 107 8.13 -16.35 14.88
C GLU A 107 8.64 -15.49 13.72
N SER A 108 8.91 -16.11 12.58
CA SER A 108 9.26 -15.42 11.34
C SER A 108 8.17 -14.43 10.93
N ASN A 109 6.90 -14.83 10.98
CA ASN A 109 5.77 -13.97 10.66
C ASN A 109 5.62 -12.80 11.65
N ILE A 110 5.89 -13.02 12.94
CA ILE A 110 5.91 -11.95 13.95
C ILE A 110 7.01 -10.94 13.62
N ASN A 111 8.22 -11.38 13.30
CA ASN A 111 9.33 -10.51 12.94
C ASN A 111 9.05 -9.75 11.64
N HIS A 112 8.44 -10.41 10.65
CA HIS A 112 7.99 -9.78 9.42
C HIS A 112 6.94 -8.69 9.70
N SER A 113 5.97 -8.95 10.57
CA SER A 113 4.94 -7.99 10.96
C SER A 113 5.53 -6.77 11.67
N LYS A 114 6.52 -6.96 12.57
CA LYS A 114 7.25 -5.85 13.22
C LYS A 114 7.91 -4.91 12.20
N LYS A 115 8.50 -5.46 11.15
CA LYS A 115 9.10 -4.65 10.07
C LYS A 115 8.03 -3.86 9.29
N ARG A 116 6.84 -4.44 9.10
CA ARG A 116 5.70 -3.80 8.41
C ARG A 116 5.07 -2.63 9.19
N ILE A 117 5.20 -2.57 10.49
CA ILE A 117 4.65 -1.48 11.32
C ILE A 117 5.07 -0.09 10.80
N LYS A 118 6.26 0.05 10.23
CA LYS A 118 6.73 1.35 9.70
C LYS A 118 5.81 1.93 8.63
N ILE A 119 5.31 1.11 7.74
CA ILE A 119 4.39 1.59 6.71
C ILE A 119 2.98 1.87 7.26
N GLU A 120 2.55 1.11 8.26
CA GLU A 120 1.28 1.38 8.96
C GLU A 120 1.34 2.73 9.68
N HIS A 121 2.46 3.03 10.32
CA HIS A 121 2.70 4.35 10.94
C HIS A 121 2.69 5.48 9.89
N ALA A 122 3.31 5.27 8.72
CA ALA A 122 3.27 6.27 7.65
C ALA A 122 1.83 6.52 7.16
N ILE A 123 1.04 5.46 6.99
CA ILE A 123 -0.38 5.56 6.63
C ILE A 123 -1.17 6.29 7.73
N CYS A 124 -0.91 6.00 9.00
CA CYS A 124 -1.53 6.72 10.12
C CYS A 124 -1.18 8.21 10.11
N ARG A 125 0.08 8.56 9.82
CA ARG A 125 0.51 9.96 9.69
C ARG A 125 -0.19 10.68 8.53
N LEU A 126 -0.34 10.02 7.36
CA LEU A 126 -1.11 10.56 6.24
C LEU A 126 -2.57 10.80 6.61
N LYS A 127 -3.18 9.87 7.34
CA LYS A 127 -4.58 9.99 7.77
C LYS A 127 -4.83 11.04 8.88
N LYS A 128 -3.80 11.61 9.50
CA LYS A 128 -3.95 12.79 10.34
C LYS A 128 -4.43 14.02 9.54
N TYR A 129 -4.18 14.04 8.25
CA TYR A 129 -4.72 15.05 7.36
C TYR A 129 -6.12 14.64 6.89
N ARG A 130 -7.13 15.46 7.19
CA ARG A 130 -8.54 15.18 6.88
C ARG A 130 -8.77 14.81 5.42
N ILE A 131 -7.97 15.37 4.51
CA ILE A 131 -8.05 15.05 3.09
C ILE A 131 -7.80 13.57 2.79
N PHE A 132 -7.08 12.84 3.66
CA PHE A 132 -6.85 11.39 3.57
C PHE A 132 -7.74 10.56 4.48
N ALA A 133 -8.23 11.14 5.57
CA ALA A 133 -9.12 10.46 6.51
C ALA A 133 -10.56 10.39 6.00
N ASP A 134 -11.02 11.50 5.43
CA ASP A 134 -12.41 11.67 5.00
C ASP A 134 -12.63 11.17 3.55
N ILE A 135 -13.88 11.20 3.10
CA ILE A 135 -14.24 10.94 1.71
C ILE A 135 -13.63 12.02 0.82
N PHE A 136 -12.84 11.63 -0.16
CA PHE A 136 -12.26 12.57 -1.12
C PHE A 136 -13.32 13.03 -2.12
N ARG A 137 -13.87 14.22 -1.91
CA ARG A 137 -14.95 14.81 -2.74
C ARG A 137 -14.45 15.69 -3.87
N ASN A 138 -13.17 16.05 -3.87
CA ASN A 138 -12.59 16.87 -4.92
C ASN A 138 -12.42 16.09 -6.24
N ASN A 139 -12.13 16.82 -7.31
CA ASN A 139 -11.84 16.20 -8.60
C ASN A 139 -10.60 15.28 -8.49
N LEU A 140 -10.74 14.03 -8.95
CA LEU A 140 -9.66 13.03 -8.88
C LEU A 140 -8.39 13.44 -9.64
N ARG A 141 -8.47 14.35 -10.63
CA ARG A 141 -7.28 14.91 -11.28
C ARG A 141 -6.34 15.59 -10.31
N ARG A 142 -6.87 16.21 -9.25
CA ARG A 142 -6.09 16.89 -8.20
C ARG A 142 -5.56 15.95 -7.13
N TYR A 143 -6.06 14.73 -7.07
CA TYR A 143 -5.72 13.81 -6.00
C TYR A 143 -4.21 13.52 -5.88
N ASN A 144 -3.55 13.31 -7.02
CA ASN A 144 -2.11 13.02 -7.02
C ASN A 144 -1.31 14.19 -6.45
N HIS A 145 -1.57 15.43 -6.87
CA HIS A 145 -0.91 16.62 -6.33
C HIS A 145 -1.13 16.77 -4.82
N VAL A 146 -2.38 16.62 -4.38
CA VAL A 146 -2.69 16.66 -2.94
C VAL A 146 -1.94 15.58 -2.17
N SER A 147 -1.91 14.37 -2.71
CA SER A 147 -1.21 13.26 -2.06
C SER A 147 0.31 13.44 -2.07
N ASP A 148 0.89 14.10 -3.08
CA ASP A 148 2.31 14.46 -3.12
C ASP A 148 2.65 15.47 -2.02
N ILE A 149 1.88 16.54 -1.94
CA ILE A 149 2.05 17.59 -0.91
C ILE A 149 1.99 17.00 0.50
N VAL A 150 0.94 16.22 0.78
CA VAL A 150 0.76 15.63 2.12
C VAL A 150 1.87 14.61 2.44
N SER A 151 2.30 13.82 1.46
CA SER A 151 3.44 12.90 1.64
C SER A 151 4.73 13.66 1.95
N GLY A 152 4.98 14.78 1.27
CA GLY A 152 6.10 15.68 1.55
C GLY A 152 6.03 16.27 2.97
N LEU A 153 4.86 16.74 3.41
CA LEU A 153 4.65 17.24 4.77
C LEU A 153 4.87 16.16 5.84
N VAL A 154 4.45 14.92 5.58
CA VAL A 154 4.72 13.80 6.48
C VAL A 154 6.22 13.54 6.58
N ASN A 155 6.92 13.51 5.45
CA ASN A 155 8.37 13.33 5.43
C ASN A 155 9.09 14.47 6.14
N TYR A 156 8.70 15.72 5.88
CA TYR A 156 9.26 16.91 6.54
C TYR A 156 9.13 16.82 8.07
N ARG A 157 7.96 16.41 8.58
CA ARG A 157 7.77 16.21 10.03
C ARG A 157 8.65 15.12 10.60
N ILE A 158 8.95 14.05 9.84
CA ILE A 158 9.85 12.99 10.29
C ILE A 158 11.29 13.49 10.35
N MET A 159 11.68 14.42 9.49
CA MET A 159 13.03 15.01 9.47
C MET A 159 13.28 15.92 10.67
N ASN A 160 12.23 16.56 11.19
CA ASN A 160 12.33 17.60 12.22
C ASN A 160 11.81 17.15 13.61
N ASN A 161 11.60 15.86 13.81
CA ASN A 161 11.33 15.22 15.11
C ASN A 161 12.44 14.20 15.42
#